data_11a85334d10a6c9e0d64c4f27228d8b6
#
_entry.id   11a85334d10a6c9e0d64c4f27228d8b6
#
_cell.length_a   1.000
_cell.length_b   1.000
_cell.length_c   1.000
_cell.angle_alpha   90.00
_cell.angle_beta   90.00
_cell.angle_gamma   90.00
#
_symmetry.space_group_name_H-M   'P 1'
#
loop_
_entity.id
_entity.type
_entity.pdbx_description
1 polymer ?
#
loop_
_entity_poly.entity_id
_entity_poly.type
_entity_poly.pdbx_seq_one_letter_code
_entity_poly.pdbx_strand_id
1 'polypeptide(L)'
;MVAADWQVWDNEDDSEILALLERDRVWNSFALADLLPPFRQHTRFVTAARPCEPPSALVMIIQHPGFSTVSPFGDVAGVAAILGQTSLPKQTLVQTTADHRPLLEEHYRPMPEWPEMLRMALTAQTFMPAALDGRVAPLGKNDRAEVEAIYRLFPEGHFRPELLDEGVFYGLRISSRLCAIAGTHVVAEPRGIAVIGSVFTHPDERGKGYAGAVTSAVVADLLARGCRDVVLNVFAPNAPAIAAYRRLGFQTAHHVWSGQAELRQMAAP
;
A
#
# COMPACT_ATOMS: atom_id res chain seq x y z
N MET A 1 13.52 -32.19 9.30
CA MET A 1 12.70 -32.13 8.05
C MET A 1 13.61 -31.64 6.95
N VAL A 2 13.77 -32.43 5.87
CA VAL A 2 14.56 -32.01 4.70
C VAL A 2 13.89 -30.76 4.17
N ALA A 3 14.63 -29.65 4.11
CA ALA A 3 14.17 -28.44 3.39
C ALA A 3 13.81 -28.93 1.98
N ALA A 4 12.54 -28.77 1.59
CA ALA A 4 12.16 -29.06 0.22
C ALA A 4 13.11 -28.28 -0.69
N ASP A 5 13.56 -28.90 -1.78
CA ASP A 5 14.50 -28.29 -2.75
C ASP A 5 13.85 -27.09 -3.44
N TRP A 6 13.85 -25.94 -2.76
CA TRP A 6 13.41 -24.68 -3.34
C TRP A 6 14.52 -24.11 -4.21
N GLN A 7 14.19 -23.83 -5.45
CA GLN A 7 15.01 -23.01 -6.34
C GLN A 7 14.62 -21.57 -6.13
N VAL A 8 15.61 -20.71 -5.87
CA VAL A 8 15.42 -19.25 -5.60
C VAL A 8 16.23 -18.47 -6.62
N TRP A 9 15.60 -17.47 -7.24
CA TRP A 9 16.29 -16.58 -8.21
C TRP A 9 15.68 -15.19 -8.22
N ASP A 10 16.51 -14.20 -8.60
CA ASP A 10 16.03 -12.89 -9.00
C ASP A 10 15.28 -13.04 -10.34
N ASN A 11 13.99 -12.71 -10.33
CA ASN A 11 13.14 -12.90 -11.49
C ASN A 11 13.05 -11.59 -12.27
N GLU A 12 13.42 -11.64 -13.54
CA GLU A 12 13.36 -10.51 -14.48
C GLU A 12 12.23 -10.65 -15.52
N ASP A 13 11.51 -11.78 -15.52
CA ASP A 13 10.36 -12.00 -16.38
C ASP A 13 9.10 -11.36 -15.79
N ASP A 14 8.80 -10.14 -16.23
CA ASP A 14 7.63 -9.40 -15.78
C ASP A 14 6.31 -10.15 -16.03
N SER A 15 6.25 -11.05 -17.01
CA SER A 15 5.05 -11.85 -17.31
C SER A 15 4.83 -12.92 -16.24
N GLU A 16 5.90 -13.59 -15.82
CA GLU A 16 5.85 -14.60 -14.75
C GLU A 16 5.54 -13.97 -13.39
N ILE A 17 6.22 -12.84 -13.08
CA ILE A 17 5.96 -12.05 -11.87
C ILE A 17 4.50 -11.59 -11.86
N LEU A 18 4.00 -11.04 -12.95
CA LEU A 18 2.63 -10.56 -13.06
C LEU A 18 1.63 -11.70 -12.81
N ALA A 19 1.84 -12.86 -13.45
CA ALA A 19 0.96 -14.02 -13.26
C ALA A 19 0.88 -14.48 -11.78
N LEU A 20 1.98 -14.35 -11.06
CA LEU A 20 2.01 -14.67 -9.62
C LEU A 20 1.28 -13.59 -8.79
N LEU A 21 1.55 -12.32 -9.06
CA LEU A 21 0.92 -11.19 -8.32
C LEU A 21 -0.58 -11.08 -8.57
N GLU A 22 -1.06 -11.43 -9.76
CA GLU A 22 -2.48 -11.41 -10.14
C GLU A 22 -3.32 -12.43 -9.33
N ARG A 23 -2.71 -13.41 -8.65
CA ARG A 23 -3.42 -14.37 -7.79
C ARG A 23 -4.08 -13.69 -6.59
N ASP A 24 -3.53 -12.55 -6.13
CA ASP A 24 -4.13 -11.71 -5.10
C ASP A 24 -3.80 -10.23 -5.36
N ARG A 25 -4.60 -9.62 -6.21
CA ARG A 25 -4.38 -8.23 -6.68
C ARG A 25 -4.48 -7.21 -5.55
N VAL A 26 -5.36 -7.46 -4.57
CA VAL A 26 -5.55 -6.54 -3.45
C VAL A 26 -4.34 -6.55 -2.54
N TRP A 27 -3.82 -7.74 -2.19
CA TRP A 27 -2.58 -7.84 -1.43
C TRP A 27 -1.41 -7.24 -2.20
N ASN A 28 -1.28 -7.59 -3.47
CA ASN A 28 -0.16 -7.21 -4.32
C ASN A 28 -0.31 -5.84 -5.00
N SER A 29 -1.24 -4.98 -4.54
CA SER A 29 -1.56 -3.70 -5.19
C SER A 29 -0.35 -2.79 -5.40
N PHE A 30 0.57 -2.73 -4.43
CA PHE A 30 1.83 -1.99 -4.59
C PHE A 30 2.79 -2.70 -5.55
N ALA A 31 2.99 -4.01 -5.40
CA ALA A 31 3.90 -4.78 -6.24
C ALA A 31 3.48 -4.77 -7.73
N LEU A 32 2.17 -4.81 -7.99
CA LEU A 32 1.62 -4.65 -9.35
C LEU A 32 1.91 -3.27 -9.96
N ALA A 33 1.88 -2.23 -9.14
CA ALA A 33 2.25 -0.88 -9.57
C ALA A 33 3.76 -0.76 -9.79
N ASP A 34 4.56 -1.39 -8.95
CA ASP A 34 6.02 -1.34 -8.98
C ASP A 34 6.62 -2.14 -10.16
N LEU A 35 5.81 -2.91 -10.88
CA LEU A 35 6.15 -3.43 -12.21
C LEU A 35 6.13 -2.35 -13.31
N LEU A 36 5.72 -1.12 -12.99
CA LEU A 36 5.69 0.00 -13.92
C LEU A 36 6.80 1.02 -13.58
N PRO A 37 7.26 1.80 -14.58
CA PRO A 37 8.11 2.96 -14.30
C PRO A 37 7.42 3.96 -13.35
N PRO A 38 8.18 4.68 -12.54
CA PRO A 38 9.64 4.66 -12.41
C PRO A 38 10.17 3.58 -11.44
N PHE A 39 9.30 2.88 -10.68
CA PHE A 39 9.73 2.00 -9.59
C PHE A 39 10.32 0.67 -10.05
N ARG A 40 9.97 0.18 -11.25
CA ARG A 40 10.45 -1.12 -11.75
C ARG A 40 11.97 -1.28 -11.68
N GLN A 41 12.71 -0.23 -12.02
CA GLN A 41 14.17 -0.23 -11.98
C GLN A 41 14.78 -0.29 -10.56
N HIS A 42 13.99 0.00 -9.52
CA HIS A 42 14.38 -0.03 -8.11
C HIS A 42 13.83 -1.25 -7.38
N THR A 43 13.08 -2.10 -8.07
CA THR A 43 12.36 -3.22 -7.49
C THR A 43 12.95 -4.54 -7.97
N ARG A 44 13.42 -5.35 -7.01
CA ARG A 44 13.79 -6.74 -7.21
C ARG A 44 12.60 -7.62 -6.84
N PHE A 45 12.29 -8.57 -7.69
CA PHE A 45 11.33 -9.62 -7.42
C PHE A 45 12.08 -10.93 -7.32
N VAL A 46 12.26 -11.42 -6.09
CA VAL A 46 12.90 -12.71 -5.86
C VAL A 46 11.81 -13.76 -5.76
N THR A 47 11.87 -14.78 -6.59
CA THR A 47 10.87 -15.85 -6.66
C THR A 47 11.45 -17.18 -6.20
N ALA A 48 10.57 -18.08 -5.80
CA ALA A 48 10.93 -19.45 -5.49
C ALA A 48 9.90 -20.42 -6.06
N ALA A 49 10.42 -21.58 -6.55
CA ALA A 49 9.64 -22.69 -7.05
C ALA A 49 10.18 -24.01 -6.54
N ARG A 50 9.35 -25.03 -6.54
CA ARG A 50 9.82 -26.43 -6.46
C ARG A 50 10.33 -26.88 -7.82
N PRO A 51 11.23 -27.89 -7.88
CA PRO A 51 11.72 -28.40 -9.15
C PRO A 51 10.59 -28.77 -10.11
N CYS A 52 10.67 -28.26 -11.34
CA CYS A 52 9.68 -28.48 -12.40
C CYS A 52 8.28 -27.87 -12.15
N GLU A 53 8.14 -26.97 -11.17
CA GLU A 53 6.90 -26.24 -10.91
C GLU A 53 7.08 -24.74 -11.21
N PRO A 54 6.00 -24.02 -11.57
CA PRO A 54 6.06 -22.56 -11.69
C PRO A 54 6.26 -21.91 -10.32
N PRO A 55 6.74 -20.64 -10.27
CA PRO A 55 6.90 -19.92 -9.02
C PRO A 55 5.61 -19.89 -8.20
N SER A 56 5.75 -20.17 -6.91
CA SER A 56 4.64 -20.15 -5.95
C SER A 56 4.89 -19.20 -4.77
N ALA A 57 6.11 -18.68 -4.66
CA ALA A 57 6.48 -17.68 -3.65
C ALA A 57 7.26 -16.53 -4.28
N LEU A 58 7.13 -15.35 -3.67
CA LEU A 58 7.79 -14.13 -4.10
C LEU A 58 8.10 -13.25 -2.89
N VAL A 59 9.25 -12.58 -2.92
CA VAL A 59 9.55 -11.45 -2.05
C VAL A 59 9.89 -10.25 -2.92
N MET A 60 9.08 -9.20 -2.82
CA MET A 60 9.37 -7.91 -3.42
C MET A 60 10.31 -7.12 -2.52
N ILE A 61 11.39 -6.61 -3.08
CA ILE A 61 12.38 -5.77 -2.39
C ILE A 61 12.58 -4.49 -3.19
N ILE A 62 12.10 -3.37 -2.64
CA ILE A 62 12.37 -2.05 -3.21
C ILE A 62 13.58 -1.45 -2.51
N GLN A 63 14.50 -0.90 -3.31
CA GLN A 63 15.63 -0.10 -2.84
C GLN A 63 15.69 1.20 -3.63
N HIS A 64 14.89 2.16 -3.19
CA HIS A 64 14.87 3.52 -3.73
C HIS A 64 15.73 4.44 -2.85
N PRO A 65 16.39 5.50 -3.36
CA PRO A 65 17.20 6.42 -2.56
C PRO A 65 16.54 7.00 -1.31
N GLY A 66 15.21 7.13 -1.32
CA GLY A 66 14.44 7.69 -0.19
C GLY A 66 13.80 6.66 0.73
N PHE A 67 13.69 5.40 0.32
CA PHE A 67 13.02 4.35 1.11
C PHE A 67 13.38 2.95 0.62
N SER A 68 13.17 1.97 1.49
CA SER A 68 13.23 0.55 1.14
C SER A 68 11.98 -0.16 1.64
N THR A 69 11.53 -1.17 0.91
CA THR A 69 10.37 -1.99 1.31
C THR A 69 10.64 -3.46 1.05
N VAL A 70 10.18 -4.32 1.97
CA VAL A 70 10.18 -5.77 1.81
C VAL A 70 8.76 -6.29 2.02
N SER A 71 8.24 -7.03 1.03
CA SER A 71 6.88 -7.57 1.07
C SER A 71 6.85 -8.99 0.50
N PRO A 72 6.50 -10.00 1.29
CA PRO A 72 6.38 -11.39 0.85
C PRO A 72 5.01 -11.69 0.27
N PHE A 73 4.95 -12.71 -0.60
CA PHE A 73 3.72 -13.26 -1.15
C PHE A 73 3.87 -14.76 -1.48
N GLY A 74 2.78 -15.51 -1.35
CA GLY A 74 2.68 -16.90 -1.80
C GLY A 74 3.04 -17.94 -0.74
N ASP A 75 3.64 -19.05 -1.16
CA ASP A 75 3.95 -20.18 -0.28
C ASP A 75 4.92 -19.80 0.83
N VAL A 76 4.55 -20.11 2.08
CA VAL A 76 5.31 -19.74 3.29
C VAL A 76 6.71 -20.38 3.30
N ALA A 77 6.83 -21.63 2.87
CA ALA A 77 8.12 -22.33 2.84
C ALA A 77 9.02 -21.79 1.71
N GLY A 78 8.41 -21.41 0.57
CA GLY A 78 9.12 -20.73 -0.51
C GLY A 78 9.60 -19.33 -0.10
N VAL A 79 8.79 -18.56 0.62
CA VAL A 79 9.21 -17.27 1.20
C VAL A 79 10.36 -17.47 2.19
N ALA A 80 10.30 -18.48 3.06
CA ALA A 80 11.40 -18.78 3.98
C ALA A 80 12.70 -19.10 3.24
N ALA A 81 12.63 -19.88 2.14
CA ALA A 81 13.79 -20.16 1.30
C ALA A 81 14.37 -18.89 0.65
N ILE A 82 13.51 -17.98 0.17
CA ILE A 82 13.95 -16.70 -0.40
C ILE A 82 14.67 -15.86 0.67
N LEU A 83 14.06 -15.66 1.83
CA LEU A 83 14.64 -14.84 2.90
C LEU A 83 15.98 -15.37 3.39
N GLY A 84 16.15 -16.71 3.45
CA GLY A 84 17.39 -17.36 3.86
C GLY A 84 18.52 -17.31 2.83
N GLN A 85 18.23 -17.04 1.55
CA GLN A 85 19.21 -17.09 0.45
C GLN A 85 19.46 -15.71 -0.19
N THR A 86 18.65 -14.70 0.17
CA THR A 86 18.67 -13.38 -0.49
C THR A 86 19.32 -12.34 0.39
N SER A 87 20.12 -11.46 -0.23
CA SER A 87 20.61 -10.26 0.45
C SER A 87 19.46 -9.30 0.72
N LEU A 88 19.21 -9.02 1.99
CA LEU A 88 18.12 -8.19 2.49
C LEU A 88 18.63 -6.78 2.88
N PRO A 89 17.83 -5.71 2.71
CA PRO A 89 18.20 -4.36 3.12
C PRO A 89 18.33 -4.24 4.65
N LYS A 90 19.31 -3.47 5.11
CA LYS A 90 19.60 -3.29 6.55
C LYS A 90 18.46 -2.58 7.29
N GLN A 91 17.86 -1.59 6.66
CA GLN A 91 16.68 -0.86 7.16
C GLN A 91 15.64 -0.82 6.08
N THR A 92 14.40 -1.10 6.43
CA THR A 92 13.32 -1.23 5.46
C THR A 92 11.96 -1.02 6.12
N LEU A 93 10.98 -0.63 5.31
CA LEU A 93 9.57 -0.79 5.65
C LEU A 93 9.19 -2.24 5.33
N VAL A 94 8.68 -2.96 6.31
CA VAL A 94 8.08 -4.28 6.10
C VAL A 94 6.58 -4.13 5.90
N GLN A 95 6.02 -4.87 4.94
CA GLN A 95 4.58 -5.13 4.84
C GLN A 95 4.37 -6.64 4.79
N THR A 96 3.55 -7.18 5.67
CA THR A 96 3.36 -8.63 5.78
C THR A 96 1.95 -8.99 6.23
N THR A 97 1.53 -10.21 5.90
CA THR A 97 0.33 -10.86 6.45
C THR A 97 0.67 -11.69 7.69
N ALA A 98 -0.33 -12.24 8.36
CA ALA A 98 -0.15 -13.09 9.53
C ALA A 98 0.73 -14.31 9.25
N ASP A 99 0.58 -14.91 8.06
CA ASP A 99 1.27 -16.15 7.69
C ASP A 99 2.79 -15.96 7.52
N HIS A 100 3.19 -14.80 6.98
CA HIS A 100 4.61 -14.51 6.72
C HIS A 100 5.27 -13.70 7.83
N ARG A 101 4.48 -13.12 8.75
CA ARG A 101 5.00 -12.26 9.83
C ARG A 101 6.08 -12.97 10.68
N PRO A 102 5.90 -14.22 11.13
CA PRO A 102 6.94 -14.89 11.91
C PRO A 102 8.28 -15.01 11.15
N LEU A 103 8.24 -15.29 9.85
CA LEU A 103 9.44 -15.36 9.01
C LEU A 103 10.16 -14.00 8.94
N LEU A 104 9.40 -12.92 8.78
CA LEU A 104 9.99 -11.57 8.73
C LEU A 104 10.57 -11.18 10.09
N GLU A 105 9.95 -11.56 11.21
CA GLU A 105 10.44 -11.31 12.57
C GLU A 105 11.71 -12.12 12.92
N GLU A 106 11.93 -13.27 12.28
CA GLU A 106 13.20 -14.02 12.35
C GLU A 106 14.36 -13.22 11.73
N HIS A 107 14.12 -12.53 10.61
CA HIS A 107 15.14 -11.77 9.89
C HIS A 107 15.24 -10.31 10.32
N TYR A 108 14.14 -9.71 10.75
CA TYR A 108 14.04 -8.29 11.06
C TYR A 108 13.58 -8.05 12.51
N ARG A 109 14.09 -6.99 13.08
CA ARG A 109 13.61 -6.43 14.34
C ARG A 109 12.65 -5.27 14.02
N PRO A 110 11.39 -5.31 14.48
CA PRO A 110 10.47 -4.17 14.37
C PRO A 110 11.01 -2.91 15.10
N MET A 111 10.72 -1.72 14.55
CA MET A 111 11.17 -0.44 15.08
C MET A 111 10.05 0.63 15.04
N PRO A 112 9.19 0.79 16.05
CA PRO A 112 9.01 -0.03 17.24
C PRO A 112 8.34 -1.38 16.91
N GLU A 113 7.06 -1.53 17.13
CA GLU A 113 6.26 -2.67 16.69
C GLU A 113 5.62 -2.38 15.33
N TRP A 114 5.31 -3.42 14.57
CA TRP A 114 4.53 -3.27 13.35
C TRP A 114 3.04 -3.18 13.72
N PRO A 115 2.42 -2.00 13.58
CA PRO A 115 1.00 -1.87 13.83
C PRO A 115 0.17 -2.70 12.87
N GLU A 116 -0.92 -3.24 13.38
CA GLU A 116 -1.91 -3.90 12.55
C GLU A 116 -2.73 -2.88 11.78
N MET A 117 -2.90 -3.14 10.49
CA MET A 117 -3.73 -2.38 9.57
C MET A 117 -4.72 -3.32 8.87
N LEU A 118 -5.85 -2.79 8.50
CA LEU A 118 -6.77 -3.45 7.57
C LEU A 118 -6.47 -2.93 6.16
N ARG A 119 -6.16 -3.85 5.25
CA ARG A 119 -6.19 -3.57 3.82
C ARG A 119 -7.61 -3.76 3.34
N MET A 120 -8.22 -2.68 2.89
CA MET A 120 -9.58 -2.69 2.40
C MET A 120 -9.60 -2.38 0.91
N ALA A 121 -10.57 -2.94 0.20
CA ALA A 121 -10.72 -2.76 -1.24
C ALA A 121 -12.17 -2.57 -1.64
N LEU A 122 -12.37 -1.89 -2.76
CA LEU A 122 -13.66 -1.82 -3.47
C LEU A 122 -13.43 -1.89 -4.98
N THR A 123 -14.51 -2.20 -5.68
CA THR A 123 -14.63 -2.17 -7.14
C THR A 123 -15.81 -1.30 -7.54
N ALA A 124 -15.99 -1.05 -8.84
CA ALA A 124 -17.14 -0.29 -9.33
C ALA A 124 -18.48 -0.91 -8.88
N GLN A 125 -18.55 -2.24 -8.72
CA GLN A 125 -19.78 -2.95 -8.31
C GLN A 125 -20.12 -2.74 -6.83
N THR A 126 -19.12 -2.54 -5.99
CA THR A 126 -19.31 -2.35 -4.54
C THR A 126 -19.30 -0.89 -4.13
N PHE A 127 -18.91 0.02 -5.02
CA PHE A 127 -18.84 1.45 -4.71
C PHE A 127 -20.21 2.04 -4.40
N MET A 128 -20.34 2.65 -3.25
CA MET A 128 -21.49 3.40 -2.78
C MET A 128 -21.09 4.87 -2.61
N PRO A 129 -21.31 5.73 -3.61
CA PRO A 129 -20.85 7.11 -3.55
C PRO A 129 -21.55 7.88 -2.42
N ALA A 130 -20.77 8.72 -1.72
CA ALA A 130 -21.35 9.67 -0.78
C ALA A 130 -22.19 10.72 -1.52
N ALA A 131 -23.12 11.35 -0.80
CA ALA A 131 -23.87 12.47 -1.36
C ALA A 131 -22.89 13.56 -1.84
N LEU A 132 -23.22 14.16 -2.99
CA LEU A 132 -22.40 15.24 -3.56
C LEU A 132 -22.35 16.42 -2.58
N ASP A 133 -21.14 16.87 -2.28
CA ASP A 133 -20.88 18.08 -1.52
C ASP A 133 -20.16 19.08 -2.44
N GLY A 134 -20.83 20.16 -2.80
CA GLY A 134 -20.28 21.18 -3.72
C GLY A 134 -19.02 21.89 -3.20
N ARG A 135 -18.60 21.62 -1.98
CA ARG A 135 -17.34 22.12 -1.39
C ARG A 135 -16.14 21.22 -1.68
N VAL A 136 -16.39 20.01 -2.21
CA VAL A 136 -15.34 19.07 -2.61
C VAL A 136 -14.85 19.44 -4.00
N ALA A 137 -13.54 19.65 -4.13
CA ALA A 137 -12.90 20.00 -5.39
C ALA A 137 -11.55 19.26 -5.55
N PRO A 138 -11.10 19.00 -6.78
CA PRO A 138 -9.77 18.47 -7.01
C PRO A 138 -8.69 19.41 -6.47
N LEU A 139 -7.60 18.82 -5.98
CA LEU A 139 -6.40 19.52 -5.53
C LEU A 139 -5.24 19.22 -6.49
N GLY A 140 -4.39 20.22 -6.70
CA GLY A 140 -3.19 20.09 -7.52
C GLY A 140 -2.04 20.91 -6.97
N LYS A 141 -1.01 21.12 -7.78
CA LYS A 141 0.23 21.82 -7.41
C LYS A 141 0.02 23.21 -6.76
N ASN A 142 -1.04 23.92 -7.15
CA ASN A 142 -1.35 25.23 -6.61
C ASN A 142 -1.84 25.17 -5.16
N ASP A 143 -2.34 24.02 -4.70
CA ASP A 143 -2.86 23.80 -3.36
C ASP A 143 -1.79 23.27 -2.39
N ARG A 144 -0.55 23.06 -2.87
CA ARG A 144 0.54 22.45 -2.13
C ARG A 144 0.73 23.06 -0.74
N ALA A 145 0.79 24.37 -0.64
CA ALA A 145 1.00 25.06 0.63
C ALA A 145 -0.10 24.78 1.67
N GLU A 146 -1.36 24.69 1.22
CA GLU A 146 -2.49 24.36 2.10
C GLU A 146 -2.46 22.89 2.52
N VAL A 147 -2.11 21.99 1.60
CA VAL A 147 -1.97 20.56 1.88
C VAL A 147 -0.83 20.31 2.86
N GLU A 148 0.33 20.92 2.66
CA GLU A 148 1.44 20.86 3.62
C GLU A 148 1.07 21.43 5.00
N ALA A 149 0.25 22.48 5.05
CA ALA A 149 -0.23 23.05 6.32
C ALA A 149 -1.14 22.08 7.09
N ILE A 150 -2.02 21.34 6.40
CA ILE A 150 -2.82 20.27 7.01
C ILE A 150 -1.94 19.13 7.53
N TYR A 151 -0.95 18.69 6.75
CA TYR A 151 -0.06 17.61 7.17
C TYR A 151 0.80 17.95 8.39
N ARG A 152 1.16 19.23 8.57
CA ARG A 152 1.85 19.66 9.81
C ARG A 152 1.05 19.43 11.08
N LEU A 153 -0.28 19.32 10.99
CA LEU A 153 -1.16 18.94 12.11
C LEU A 153 -1.17 17.43 12.37
N PHE A 154 -0.56 16.65 11.48
CA PHE A 154 -0.53 15.20 11.53
C PHE A 154 0.92 14.70 11.34
N PRO A 155 1.77 14.80 12.37
CA PRO A 155 3.21 14.53 12.27
C PRO A 155 3.55 13.08 11.89
N GLU A 156 2.62 12.16 12.05
CA GLU A 156 2.78 10.75 11.65
C GLU A 156 2.41 10.52 10.17
N GLY A 157 1.82 11.51 9.52
CA GLY A 157 1.42 11.45 8.11
C GLY A 157 2.60 11.74 7.19
N HIS A 158 2.92 10.80 6.31
CA HIS A 158 3.93 11.00 5.28
C HIS A 158 3.29 11.57 4.02
N PHE A 159 3.52 12.86 3.78
CA PHE A 159 3.13 13.51 2.53
C PHE A 159 4.36 13.78 1.67
N ARG A 160 4.29 13.36 0.43
CA ARG A 160 5.24 13.71 -0.61
C ARG A 160 4.56 14.71 -1.55
N PRO A 161 5.07 15.94 -1.67
CA PRO A 161 4.45 16.99 -2.49
C PRO A 161 4.23 16.60 -3.96
N GLU A 162 5.11 15.75 -4.49
CA GLU A 162 5.07 15.25 -5.87
C GLU A 162 3.77 14.47 -6.14
N LEU A 163 3.18 13.85 -5.13
CA LEU A 163 1.93 13.12 -5.27
C LEU A 163 0.75 14.00 -5.72
N LEU A 164 0.80 15.33 -5.48
CA LEU A 164 -0.22 16.25 -6.00
C LEU A 164 -0.19 16.39 -7.52
N ASP A 165 0.95 16.15 -8.13
CA ASP A 165 1.12 16.22 -9.59
C ASP A 165 0.93 14.85 -10.26
N GLU A 166 1.29 13.78 -9.56
CA GLU A 166 1.30 12.40 -10.06
C GLU A 166 0.03 11.62 -9.75
N GLY A 167 -0.69 12.02 -8.71
CA GLY A 167 -1.83 11.30 -8.15
C GLY A 167 -3.18 11.98 -8.37
N VAL A 168 -4.19 11.44 -7.70
CA VAL A 168 -5.55 11.99 -7.64
C VAL A 168 -5.77 12.49 -6.22
N PHE A 169 -6.05 13.78 -6.07
CA PHE A 169 -6.30 14.42 -4.78
C PHE A 169 -7.56 15.26 -4.82
N TYR A 170 -8.36 15.17 -3.76
CA TYR A 170 -9.55 15.98 -3.54
C TYR A 170 -9.53 16.60 -2.15
N GLY A 171 -10.03 17.81 -2.04
CA GLY A 171 -10.16 18.54 -0.79
C GLY A 171 -11.53 19.13 -0.58
N LEU A 172 -11.90 19.34 0.67
CA LEU A 172 -13.11 20.05 1.08
C LEU A 172 -12.71 21.32 1.83
N ARG A 173 -13.27 22.46 1.38
CA ARG A 173 -13.02 23.76 2.00
C ARG A 173 -14.25 24.31 2.71
N ILE A 174 -14.03 24.93 3.86
CA ILE A 174 -15.03 25.68 4.62
C ILE A 174 -14.48 27.09 4.81
N SER A 175 -15.24 28.10 4.34
CA SER A 175 -14.81 29.51 4.39
C SER A 175 -13.36 29.70 3.88
N SER A 176 -13.06 29.10 2.73
CA SER A 176 -11.74 29.10 2.06
C SER A 176 -10.63 28.32 2.78
N ARG A 177 -10.86 27.72 3.95
CA ARG A 177 -9.89 26.86 4.65
C ARG A 177 -10.05 25.42 4.19
N LEU A 178 -8.96 24.78 3.80
CA LEU A 178 -8.93 23.35 3.53
C LEU A 178 -9.11 22.56 4.84
N CYS A 179 -10.19 21.79 4.93
CA CYS A 179 -10.60 21.10 6.16
C CYS A 179 -10.53 19.58 6.08
N ALA A 180 -10.62 19.03 4.88
CA ALA A 180 -10.45 17.60 4.66
C ALA A 180 -9.77 17.38 3.32
N ILE A 181 -8.97 16.31 3.25
CA ILE A 181 -8.30 15.86 2.03
C ILE A 181 -8.39 14.33 1.93
N ALA A 182 -8.37 13.84 0.72
CA ALA A 182 -8.05 12.45 0.38
C ALA A 182 -7.22 12.44 -0.89
N GLY A 183 -6.33 11.48 -1.01
CA GLY A 183 -5.51 11.36 -2.21
C GLY A 183 -5.02 9.94 -2.42
N THR A 184 -4.09 9.76 -3.34
CA THR A 184 -3.53 8.48 -3.70
C THR A 184 -2.06 8.38 -3.32
N HIS A 185 -1.62 7.19 -2.93
CA HIS A 185 -0.21 6.81 -2.86
C HIS A 185 0.27 6.22 -4.18
N VAL A 186 -0.64 5.56 -4.91
CA VAL A 186 -0.36 4.88 -6.17
C VAL A 186 -1.55 5.03 -7.11
N VAL A 187 -1.27 5.31 -8.38
CA VAL A 187 -2.20 5.20 -9.49
C VAL A 187 -1.52 4.44 -10.60
N ALA A 188 -1.94 3.21 -10.85
CA ALA A 188 -1.39 2.32 -11.86
C ALA A 188 -2.49 1.93 -12.87
N GLU A 189 -2.93 2.90 -13.68
CA GLU A 189 -4.01 2.74 -14.66
C GLU A 189 -3.76 1.55 -15.60
N PRO A 190 -2.54 1.30 -16.14
CA PRO A 190 -2.29 0.14 -17.01
C PRO A 190 -2.51 -1.20 -16.30
N ARG A 191 -2.47 -1.23 -14.96
CA ARG A 191 -2.77 -2.41 -14.14
C ARG A 191 -4.19 -2.39 -13.60
N GLY A 192 -4.93 -1.30 -13.78
CA GLY A 192 -6.27 -1.12 -13.23
C GLY A 192 -6.30 -1.07 -11.71
N ILE A 193 -5.24 -0.57 -11.07
CA ILE A 193 -5.08 -0.51 -9.61
C ILE A 193 -4.81 0.92 -9.16
N ALA A 194 -5.41 1.30 -8.02
CA ALA A 194 -5.01 2.49 -7.29
C ALA A 194 -5.02 2.21 -5.77
N VAL A 195 -4.11 2.87 -5.06
CA VAL A 195 -4.04 2.82 -3.59
C VAL A 195 -4.31 4.21 -3.05
N ILE A 196 -5.43 4.36 -2.34
CA ILE A 196 -5.80 5.59 -1.63
C ILE A 196 -4.96 5.69 -0.36
N GLY A 197 -4.50 6.89 -0.10
CA GLY A 197 -3.85 7.28 1.14
C GLY A 197 -4.13 8.74 1.45
N SER A 198 -3.33 9.31 2.36
CA SER A 198 -3.40 10.75 2.59
C SER A 198 -4.80 11.27 2.97
N VAL A 199 -5.59 10.45 3.66
CA VAL A 199 -6.93 10.86 4.11
C VAL A 199 -6.83 11.55 5.47
N PHE A 200 -7.15 12.83 5.48
CA PHE A 200 -7.08 13.65 6.69
C PHE A 200 -8.34 14.54 6.83
N THR A 201 -8.78 14.76 8.06
CA THR A 201 -9.78 15.76 8.40
C THR A 201 -9.29 16.58 9.59
N HIS A 202 -9.34 17.92 9.46
CA HIS A 202 -8.95 18.83 10.53
C HIS A 202 -9.67 18.45 11.84
N PRO A 203 -8.98 18.41 13.00
CA PRO A 203 -9.57 17.96 14.26
C PRO A 203 -10.93 18.58 14.58
N ASP A 204 -11.07 19.89 14.41
CA ASP A 204 -12.31 20.64 14.69
C ASP A 204 -13.48 20.32 13.73
N GLU A 205 -13.18 19.64 12.64
CA GLU A 205 -14.11 19.31 11.57
C GLU A 205 -14.43 17.80 11.50
N ARG A 206 -13.91 17.01 12.42
CA ARG A 206 -14.19 15.56 12.50
C ARG A 206 -15.65 15.28 12.85
N GLY A 207 -16.09 14.07 12.54
CA GLY A 207 -17.46 13.62 12.83
C GLY A 207 -18.53 14.14 11.86
N LYS A 208 -18.19 15.01 10.90
CA LYS A 208 -19.13 15.64 9.96
C LYS A 208 -19.22 14.92 8.59
N GLY A 209 -18.55 13.77 8.43
CA GLY A 209 -18.59 12.96 7.20
C GLY A 209 -17.62 13.42 6.09
N TYR A 210 -16.81 14.45 6.32
CA TYR A 210 -15.96 15.07 5.28
C TYR A 210 -14.90 14.10 4.72
N ALA A 211 -14.30 13.24 5.56
CA ALA A 211 -13.40 12.20 5.06
C ALA A 211 -14.09 11.29 4.04
N GLY A 212 -15.34 10.87 4.30
CA GLY A 212 -16.12 10.08 3.37
C GLY A 212 -16.40 10.83 2.06
N ALA A 213 -16.74 12.12 2.12
CA ALA A 213 -17.02 12.94 0.94
C ALA A 213 -15.79 13.07 0.03
N VAL A 214 -14.62 13.45 0.57
CA VAL A 214 -13.39 13.58 -0.23
C VAL A 214 -12.89 12.24 -0.75
N THR A 215 -12.96 11.16 0.06
CA THR A 215 -12.59 9.80 -0.38
C THR A 215 -13.52 9.32 -1.49
N SER A 216 -14.83 9.60 -1.40
CA SER A 216 -15.78 9.25 -2.46
C SER A 216 -15.44 9.91 -3.79
N ALA A 217 -15.01 11.18 -3.77
CA ALA A 217 -14.60 11.89 -4.98
C ALA A 217 -13.35 11.27 -5.60
N VAL A 218 -12.34 10.92 -4.78
CA VAL A 218 -11.14 10.21 -5.25
C VAL A 218 -11.52 8.86 -5.88
N VAL A 219 -12.36 8.06 -5.22
CA VAL A 219 -12.82 6.77 -5.76
C VAL A 219 -13.53 6.94 -7.10
N ALA A 220 -14.45 7.90 -7.21
CA ALA A 220 -15.18 8.14 -8.45
C ALA A 220 -14.24 8.49 -9.62
N ASP A 221 -13.24 9.33 -9.38
CA ASP A 221 -12.21 9.69 -10.38
C ASP A 221 -11.38 8.47 -10.78
N LEU A 222 -10.89 7.69 -9.82
CA LEU A 222 -10.08 6.49 -10.08
C LEU A 222 -10.85 5.43 -10.90
N LEU A 223 -12.12 5.20 -10.58
CA LEU A 223 -12.98 4.29 -11.34
C LEU A 223 -13.21 4.81 -12.77
N ALA A 224 -13.40 6.12 -12.94
CA ALA A 224 -13.54 6.76 -14.26
C ALA A 224 -12.26 6.65 -15.10
N ARG A 225 -11.08 6.60 -14.49
CA ARG A 225 -9.78 6.33 -15.15
C ARG A 225 -9.54 4.85 -15.45
N GLY A 226 -10.48 3.96 -15.12
CA GLY A 226 -10.35 2.54 -15.41
C GLY A 226 -9.65 1.71 -14.33
N CYS A 227 -9.40 2.26 -13.14
CA CYS A 227 -8.94 1.47 -12.00
C CYS A 227 -10.06 0.52 -11.57
N ARG A 228 -9.81 -0.80 -11.67
CA ARG A 228 -10.78 -1.84 -11.30
C ARG A 228 -10.79 -2.11 -9.79
N ASP A 229 -9.61 -2.06 -9.19
CA ASP A 229 -9.39 -2.31 -7.77
C ASP A 229 -8.87 -1.03 -7.12
N VAL A 230 -9.67 -0.46 -6.22
CA VAL A 230 -9.28 0.67 -5.39
C VAL A 230 -9.05 0.17 -3.98
N VAL A 231 -7.82 0.32 -3.51
CA VAL A 231 -7.33 -0.24 -2.25
C VAL A 231 -6.97 0.87 -1.27
N LEU A 232 -7.07 0.63 0.01
CA LEU A 232 -6.51 1.47 1.06
C LEU A 232 -6.02 0.64 2.25
N ASN A 233 -5.11 1.23 3.03
CA ASN A 233 -4.74 0.70 4.33
C ASN A 233 -5.24 1.64 5.44
N VAL A 234 -5.78 1.07 6.52
CA VAL A 234 -6.23 1.82 7.69
C VAL A 234 -5.80 1.11 8.97
N PHE A 235 -5.33 1.85 9.96
CA PHE A 235 -4.99 1.27 11.27
C PHE A 235 -6.20 0.54 11.87
N ALA A 236 -6.00 -0.70 12.31
CA ALA A 236 -7.08 -1.54 12.86
C ALA A 236 -7.86 -0.90 14.01
N PRO A 237 -7.25 -0.10 14.93
CA PRO A 237 -7.97 0.62 15.95
C PRO A 237 -8.78 1.82 15.47
N ASN A 238 -8.63 2.27 14.20
CA ASN A 238 -9.30 3.48 13.68
C ASN A 238 -10.74 3.18 13.26
N ALA A 239 -11.58 2.82 14.22
CA ALA A 239 -12.99 2.48 13.98
C ALA A 239 -13.79 3.57 13.21
N PRO A 240 -13.60 4.89 13.46
CA PRO A 240 -14.30 5.93 12.71
C PRO A 240 -13.95 5.92 11.21
N ALA A 241 -12.68 5.77 10.84
CA ALA A 241 -12.26 5.70 9.45
C ALA A 241 -12.78 4.42 8.78
N ILE A 242 -12.65 3.27 9.44
CA ILE A 242 -13.18 1.98 8.95
C ILE A 242 -14.67 2.08 8.66
N ALA A 243 -15.44 2.67 9.57
CA ALA A 243 -16.88 2.87 9.36
C ALA A 243 -17.18 3.81 8.18
N ALA A 244 -16.36 4.85 7.96
CA ALA A 244 -16.50 5.73 6.81
C ALA A 244 -16.22 4.98 5.49
N TYR A 245 -15.16 4.19 5.44
CA TYR A 245 -14.80 3.41 4.24
C TYR A 245 -15.83 2.31 3.94
N ARG A 246 -16.34 1.61 4.96
CA ARG A 246 -17.41 0.62 4.78
C ARG A 246 -18.68 1.24 4.16
N ARG A 247 -19.05 2.48 4.55
CA ARG A 247 -20.18 3.19 3.93
C ARG A 247 -19.96 3.51 2.46
N LEU A 248 -18.72 3.62 2.01
CA LEU A 248 -18.35 3.79 0.60
C LEU A 248 -18.28 2.46 -0.17
N GLY A 249 -18.47 1.32 0.50
CA GLY A 249 -18.43 0.00 -0.12
C GLY A 249 -17.10 -0.73 -0.01
N PHE A 250 -16.11 -0.16 0.71
CA PHE A 250 -14.87 -0.88 1.00
C PHE A 250 -15.12 -2.07 1.91
N GLN A 251 -14.50 -3.19 1.57
CA GLN A 251 -14.51 -4.42 2.36
C GLN A 251 -13.09 -4.76 2.82
N THR A 252 -12.95 -5.31 4.03
CA THR A 252 -11.66 -5.80 4.52
C THR A 252 -11.26 -7.04 3.73
N ALA A 253 -10.12 -6.98 3.07
CA ALA A 253 -9.53 -8.10 2.34
C ALA A 253 -8.44 -8.79 3.16
N HIS A 254 -7.54 -8.01 3.77
CA HIS A 254 -6.41 -8.56 4.53
C HIS A 254 -6.18 -7.82 5.84
N HIS A 255 -5.63 -8.55 6.81
CA HIS A 255 -4.95 -8.00 7.96
C HIS A 255 -3.46 -7.89 7.62
N VAL A 256 -2.89 -6.73 7.81
CA VAL A 256 -1.53 -6.36 7.40
C VAL A 256 -0.77 -5.81 8.58
N TRP A 257 0.45 -6.26 8.78
CA TRP A 257 1.40 -5.63 9.69
C TRP A 257 2.43 -4.88 8.86
N SER A 258 2.61 -3.60 9.17
CA SER A 258 3.53 -2.75 8.41
C SER A 258 4.23 -1.77 9.33
N GLY A 259 5.53 -1.64 9.17
CA GLY A 259 6.34 -0.71 9.95
C GLY A 259 7.82 -0.80 9.61
N GLN A 260 8.58 0.13 10.18
CA GLN A 260 10.04 0.15 10.03
C GLN A 260 10.67 -1.06 10.71
N ALA A 261 11.73 -1.55 10.11
CA ALA A 261 12.45 -2.73 10.56
C ALA A 261 13.95 -2.61 10.32
N GLU A 262 14.74 -3.21 11.20
CA GLU A 262 16.17 -3.34 11.08
C GLU A 262 16.55 -4.81 10.95
N LEU A 263 17.38 -5.12 9.95
CA LEU A 263 17.89 -6.48 9.72
C LEU A 263 18.67 -6.95 10.94
N ARG A 264 18.31 -8.12 11.46
CA ARG A 264 19.03 -8.75 12.57
C ARG A 264 20.44 -9.11 12.11
N GLN A 265 21.42 -8.85 12.96
CA GLN A 265 22.75 -9.43 12.77
C GLN A 265 22.61 -10.94 13.07
N MET A 266 22.62 -11.76 12.04
CA MET A 266 22.74 -13.20 12.23
C MET A 266 24.10 -13.44 12.88
N ALA A 267 24.13 -14.12 14.02
CA ALA A 267 25.40 -14.62 14.57
C ALA A 267 26.06 -15.48 13.48
N ALA A 268 27.31 -15.17 13.18
CA ALA A 268 28.08 -16.04 12.27
C ALA A 268 28.05 -17.47 12.83
N PRO A 269 27.87 -18.49 11.98
CA PRO A 269 27.83 -19.89 12.39
C PRO A 269 29.13 -20.33 13.06
#